data_4fa500d6523a3cedb3e73064f78f382f
#
_entry.id   4fa500d6523a3cedb3e73064f78f382f
#
_cell.length_a   1.000
_cell.length_b   1.000
_cell.length_c   1.000
_cell.angle_alpha   90.00
_cell.angle_beta   90.00
_cell.angle_gamma   90.00
#
_symmetry.space_group_name_H-M   'P 1'
#
loop_
_entity.id
_entity.type
_entity.pdbx_description
1 polymer ?
#
loop_
_entity_poly.entity_id
_entity_poly.type
_entity_poly.pdbx_seq_one_letter_code
_entity_poly.pdbx_strand_id
1 'polypeptide(L)'
;MARTIGSHGPKTMEAIRKAGLRLIFEHGYAAMSLRQLAAEVGIQSGSLYNHISTKQELLFELVRDHINELLRQLDRALQGKQRPVDKLRAFTAFHVTYHMTRKREVFIANSELRSLEPRNYEEIVALRGAYEQRLAEILSEGVAEGEFEVVDIQVATFAILALLTGLTTWYRPGGRLTKEAIVAAHEKLVLSSVAPGATPSRSQAKRSPSPSTATRGRLERR
;
A
#
# COMPACT_ATOMS: atom_id res chain seq x y z
N MET A 1 17.79 37.18 31.76
CA MET A 1 17.02 36.07 31.18
C MET A 1 17.99 35.22 30.38
N ALA A 2 18.24 34.01 30.84
CA ALA A 2 19.21 33.12 30.21
C ALA A 2 18.68 32.61 28.87
N ARG A 3 19.35 32.96 27.81
CA ARG A 3 19.15 32.44 26.46
C ARG A 3 19.60 30.97 26.48
N THR A 4 18.66 30.02 26.35
CA THR A 4 18.95 28.58 26.26
C THR A 4 19.77 28.35 24.99
N ILE A 5 21.08 28.28 25.13
CA ILE A 5 22.06 27.95 24.08
C ILE A 5 21.87 26.44 23.83
N GLY A 6 21.38 26.06 22.62
CA GLY A 6 21.46 24.65 22.20
C GLY A 6 20.27 24.03 21.52
N SER A 7 19.29 24.75 20.93
CA SER A 7 18.39 24.09 20.01
C SER A 7 19.09 23.94 18.64
N HIS A 8 19.67 22.77 18.38
CA HIS A 8 20.13 22.43 17.04
C HIS A 8 18.89 22.28 16.17
N GLY A 9 18.60 23.24 15.30
CA GLY A 9 17.41 23.29 14.46
C GLY A 9 16.99 21.94 13.84
N PRO A 10 17.92 21.17 13.26
CA PRO A 10 17.61 19.84 12.71
C PRO A 10 17.08 18.83 13.75
N LYS A 11 17.68 18.77 14.94
CA LYS A 11 17.25 17.86 16.02
C LYS A 11 15.87 18.24 16.56
N THR A 12 15.60 19.53 16.68
CA THR A 12 14.30 20.02 17.12
C THR A 12 13.21 19.71 16.09
N MET A 13 13.51 19.90 14.79
CA MET A 13 12.58 19.54 13.72
C MET A 13 12.28 18.03 13.72
N GLU A 14 13.28 17.16 13.89
CA GLU A 14 13.09 15.72 14.01
C GLU A 14 12.19 15.37 15.21
N ALA A 15 12.40 16.01 16.37
CA ALA A 15 11.55 15.82 17.55
C ALA A 15 10.10 16.28 17.29
N ILE A 16 9.91 17.43 16.62
CA ILE A 16 8.59 17.93 16.21
C ILE A 16 7.89 16.93 15.30
N ARG A 17 8.56 16.42 14.28
CA ARG A 17 7.99 15.44 13.33
C ARG A 17 7.60 14.14 14.04
N LYS A 18 8.46 13.63 14.91
CA LYS A 18 8.20 12.40 15.68
C LYS A 18 7.01 12.58 16.64
N ALA A 19 6.94 13.69 17.37
CA ALA A 19 5.85 14.00 18.26
C ALA A 19 4.56 14.26 17.47
N GLY A 20 4.61 14.99 16.36
CA GLY A 20 3.47 15.23 15.47
C GLY A 20 2.88 13.95 14.91
N LEU A 21 3.74 13.06 14.38
CA LEU A 21 3.34 11.74 13.90
C LEU A 21 2.61 10.93 15.00
N ARG A 22 3.15 10.94 16.23
CA ARG A 22 2.54 10.24 17.35
C ARG A 22 1.19 10.84 17.73
N LEU A 23 1.11 12.15 17.92
CA LEU A 23 -0.12 12.84 18.33
C LEU A 23 -1.24 12.69 17.28
N ILE A 24 -0.92 12.79 15.98
CA ILE A 24 -1.90 12.58 14.92
C ILE A 24 -2.37 11.12 14.90
N PHE A 25 -1.47 10.16 15.08
CA PHE A 25 -1.84 8.75 15.11
C PHE A 25 -2.75 8.41 16.31
N GLU A 26 -2.49 8.97 17.50
CA GLU A 26 -3.21 8.68 18.75
C GLU A 26 -4.55 9.41 18.85
N HIS A 27 -4.64 10.62 18.34
CA HIS A 27 -5.80 11.51 18.56
C HIS A 27 -6.51 11.94 17.26
N GLY A 28 -5.92 11.66 16.12
CA GLY A 28 -6.35 12.19 14.82
C GLY A 28 -5.85 13.61 14.56
N TYR A 29 -5.76 13.98 13.28
CA TYR A 29 -5.28 15.30 12.87
C TYR A 29 -6.19 16.42 13.43
N ALA A 30 -7.50 16.28 13.38
CA ALA A 30 -8.41 17.33 13.83
C ALA A 30 -8.19 17.72 15.29
N ALA A 31 -8.00 16.74 16.17
CA ALA A 31 -7.88 16.96 17.62
C ALA A 31 -6.48 17.45 18.05
N MET A 32 -5.42 17.16 17.30
CA MET A 32 -4.07 17.62 17.62
C MET A 32 -3.96 19.13 17.48
N SER A 33 -3.31 19.79 18.45
CA SER A 33 -3.00 21.22 18.42
C SER A 33 -1.50 21.49 18.43
N LEU A 34 -1.07 22.63 17.84
CA LEU A 34 0.34 23.05 17.86
C LEU A 34 0.82 23.33 19.29
N ARG A 35 -0.07 23.74 20.18
CA ARG A 35 0.26 23.95 21.60
C ARG A 35 0.59 22.63 22.31
N GLN A 36 -0.19 21.58 22.06
CA GLN A 36 0.12 20.23 22.55
C GLN A 36 1.45 19.73 22.00
N LEU A 37 1.68 19.94 20.70
CA LEU A 37 2.93 19.56 20.04
C LEU A 37 4.15 20.25 20.65
N ALA A 38 4.07 21.57 20.91
CA ALA A 38 5.13 22.32 21.56
C ALA A 38 5.43 21.80 22.97
N ALA A 39 4.38 21.54 23.76
CA ALA A 39 4.51 20.96 25.10
C ALA A 39 5.15 19.56 25.07
N GLU A 40 4.77 18.72 24.11
CA GLU A 40 5.32 17.37 23.94
C GLU A 40 6.81 17.37 23.57
N VAL A 41 7.23 18.34 22.78
CA VAL A 41 8.65 18.52 22.38
C VAL A 41 9.45 19.23 23.48
N GLY A 42 8.79 19.83 24.48
CA GLY A 42 9.45 20.59 25.56
C GLY A 42 9.95 21.96 25.11
N ILE A 43 9.29 22.59 24.11
CA ILE A 43 9.62 23.93 23.63
C ILE A 43 8.44 24.90 23.85
N GLN A 44 8.76 26.20 23.88
CA GLN A 44 7.71 27.21 23.89
C GLN A 44 6.94 27.24 22.57
N SER A 45 5.62 27.51 22.62
CA SER A 45 4.78 27.59 21.41
C SER A 45 5.32 28.60 20.39
N GLY A 46 5.88 29.75 20.84
CA GLY A 46 6.52 30.70 19.95
C GLY A 46 7.75 30.15 19.23
N SER A 47 8.52 29.27 19.88
CA SER A 47 9.68 28.62 19.27
C SER A 47 9.29 27.57 18.22
N LEU A 48 8.11 26.95 18.36
CA LEU A 48 7.58 25.98 17.38
C LEU A 48 7.38 26.65 16.01
N TYR A 49 6.87 27.89 15.98
CA TYR A 49 6.62 28.63 14.74
C TYR A 49 7.90 29.00 13.95
N ASN A 50 9.09 28.85 14.56
CA ASN A 50 10.35 28.95 13.83
C ASN A 50 10.65 27.69 12.99
N HIS A 51 9.89 26.63 13.19
CA HIS A 51 10.10 25.33 12.55
C HIS A 51 8.94 24.92 11.63
N ILE A 52 7.71 25.21 12.04
CA ILE A 52 6.49 24.92 11.28
C ILE A 52 5.55 26.11 11.35
N SER A 53 5.03 26.56 10.21
CA SER A 53 4.14 27.72 10.15
C SER A 53 2.71 27.36 10.49
N THR A 54 2.25 26.19 10.07
CA THR A 54 0.88 25.72 10.24
C THR A 54 0.81 24.22 10.56
N LYS A 55 -0.33 23.82 11.11
CA LYS A 55 -0.67 22.42 11.32
C LYS A 55 -0.79 21.66 9.99
N GLN A 56 -1.23 22.33 8.91
CA GLN A 56 -1.32 21.79 7.57
C GLN A 56 0.06 21.48 6.97
N GLU A 57 1.00 22.41 7.14
CA GLU A 57 2.38 22.19 6.72
C GLU A 57 2.99 20.94 7.35
N LEU A 58 2.80 20.77 8.68
CA LEU A 58 3.28 19.57 9.36
C LEU A 58 2.66 18.29 8.80
N LEU A 59 1.34 18.24 8.63
CA LEU A 59 0.68 17.05 8.08
C LEU A 59 1.18 16.74 6.68
N PHE A 60 1.21 17.76 5.82
CA PHE A 60 1.67 17.63 4.45
C PHE A 60 3.10 17.09 4.37
N GLU A 61 4.02 17.69 5.14
CA GLU A 61 5.42 17.22 5.16
C GLU A 61 5.57 15.79 5.65
N LEU A 62 4.84 15.41 6.73
CA LEU A 62 4.87 14.05 7.24
C LEU A 62 4.42 13.03 6.19
N VAL A 63 3.33 13.32 5.48
CA VAL A 63 2.79 12.42 4.44
C VAL A 63 3.68 12.41 3.21
N ARG A 64 4.11 13.58 2.71
CA ARG A 64 4.99 13.72 1.55
C ARG A 64 6.30 12.97 1.75
N ASP A 65 6.96 13.20 2.87
CA ASP A 65 8.25 12.58 3.14
C ASP A 65 8.13 11.06 3.32
N HIS A 66 7.02 10.60 3.91
CA HIS A 66 6.73 9.18 4.00
C HIS A 66 6.60 8.54 2.61
N ILE A 67 5.83 9.15 1.69
CA ILE A 67 5.63 8.57 0.34
C ILE A 67 6.92 8.66 -0.48
N ASN A 68 7.67 9.76 -0.38
CA ASN A 68 8.96 9.89 -1.04
C ASN A 68 9.97 8.83 -0.55
N GLU A 69 9.98 8.53 0.76
CA GLU A 69 10.81 7.46 1.31
C GLU A 69 10.35 6.09 0.83
N LEU A 70 9.03 5.85 0.77
CA LEU A 70 8.44 4.63 0.23
C LEU A 70 8.90 4.39 -1.22
N LEU A 71 8.80 5.40 -2.08
CA LEU A 71 9.24 5.34 -3.48
C LEU A 71 10.74 5.06 -3.60
N ARG A 72 11.57 5.80 -2.85
CA ARG A 72 13.03 5.61 -2.89
C ARG A 72 13.45 4.20 -2.44
N GLN A 73 12.81 3.67 -1.41
CA GLN A 73 13.11 2.32 -0.93
C GLN A 73 12.58 1.24 -1.88
N LEU A 74 11.43 1.45 -2.52
CA LEU A 74 10.93 0.56 -3.56
C LEU A 74 11.91 0.48 -4.74
N ASP A 75 12.38 1.64 -5.26
CA ASP A 75 13.32 1.67 -6.36
C ASP A 75 14.61 0.88 -6.03
N ARG A 76 15.10 0.98 -4.78
CA ARG A 76 16.24 0.16 -4.31
C ARG A 76 15.90 -1.34 -4.25
N ALA A 77 14.69 -1.71 -3.81
CA ALA A 77 14.27 -3.10 -3.73
C ALA A 77 14.12 -3.75 -5.12
N LEU A 78 13.77 -2.95 -6.13
CA LEU A 78 13.63 -3.40 -7.52
C LEU A 78 14.96 -3.40 -8.28
N GLN A 79 15.98 -2.71 -7.78
CA GLN A 79 17.28 -2.59 -8.45
C GLN A 79 17.87 -3.96 -8.74
N GLY A 80 18.33 -4.16 -10.00
CA GLY A 80 18.96 -5.41 -10.45
C GLY A 80 17.97 -6.56 -10.75
N LYS A 81 16.67 -6.38 -10.53
CA LYS A 81 15.66 -7.36 -10.94
C LYS A 81 15.36 -7.18 -12.42
N GLN A 82 15.48 -8.25 -13.18
CA GLN A 82 15.23 -8.21 -14.63
C GLN A 82 13.84 -8.76 -14.96
N ARG A 83 13.53 -9.96 -14.45
CA ARG A 83 12.28 -10.64 -14.79
C ARG A 83 11.08 -10.02 -14.04
N PRO A 84 9.93 -9.88 -14.70
CA PRO A 84 8.69 -9.37 -14.08
C PRO A 84 8.30 -10.11 -12.80
N VAL A 85 8.43 -11.43 -12.78
CA VAL A 85 8.11 -12.24 -11.58
C VAL A 85 9.02 -11.91 -10.40
N ASP A 86 10.30 -11.61 -10.63
CA ASP A 86 11.24 -11.24 -9.57
C ASP A 86 11.00 -9.81 -9.08
N LYS A 87 10.62 -8.89 -9.99
CA LYS A 87 10.18 -7.53 -9.67
C LYS A 87 8.92 -7.58 -8.80
N LEU A 88 7.92 -8.40 -9.17
CA LEU A 88 6.66 -8.52 -8.42
C LEU A 88 6.88 -9.13 -7.03
N ARG A 89 7.75 -10.13 -6.89
CA ARG A 89 8.16 -10.66 -5.58
C ARG A 89 8.82 -9.58 -4.73
N ALA A 90 9.80 -8.88 -5.29
CA ALA A 90 10.51 -7.82 -4.59
C ALA A 90 9.57 -6.67 -4.17
N PHE A 91 8.65 -6.26 -5.05
CA PHE A 91 7.61 -5.28 -4.73
C PHE A 91 6.76 -5.74 -3.55
N THR A 92 6.25 -6.97 -3.60
CA THR A 92 5.38 -7.54 -2.56
C THR A 92 6.10 -7.65 -1.22
N ALA A 93 7.31 -8.22 -1.21
CA ALA A 93 8.12 -8.35 -0.01
C ALA A 93 8.44 -6.99 0.62
N PHE A 94 8.82 -6.02 -0.22
CA PHE A 94 9.09 -4.65 0.20
C PHE A 94 7.84 -4.00 0.80
N HIS A 95 6.71 -4.01 0.07
CA HIS A 95 5.45 -3.37 0.51
C HIS A 95 5.02 -3.92 1.89
N VAL A 96 4.95 -5.25 2.02
CA VAL A 96 4.54 -5.92 3.26
C VAL A 96 5.48 -5.55 4.41
N THR A 97 6.79 -5.64 4.22
CA THR A 97 7.80 -5.33 5.24
C THR A 97 7.75 -3.87 5.66
N TYR A 98 7.65 -2.96 4.68
CA TYR A 98 7.58 -1.52 4.93
C TYR A 98 6.33 -1.16 5.75
N HIS A 99 5.17 -1.70 5.38
CA HIS A 99 3.90 -1.44 6.06
C HIS A 99 3.86 -2.03 7.49
N MET A 100 4.52 -3.17 7.73
CA MET A 100 4.69 -3.70 9.08
C MET A 100 5.55 -2.80 9.98
N THR A 101 6.56 -2.15 9.42
CA THR A 101 7.55 -1.36 10.18
C THR A 101 7.16 0.11 10.33
N ARG A 102 6.40 0.67 9.37
CA ARG A 102 5.99 2.07 9.28
C ARG A 102 4.50 2.28 9.52
N LYS A 103 3.94 1.52 10.44
CA LYS A 103 2.48 1.45 10.67
C LYS A 103 1.84 2.83 10.93
N ARG A 104 2.50 3.70 11.69
CA ARG A 104 1.96 5.04 12.02
C ARG A 104 1.91 5.93 10.80
N GLU A 105 3.01 5.98 10.06
CA GLU A 105 3.15 6.77 8.84
C GLU A 105 2.13 6.33 7.78
N VAL A 106 2.04 5.02 7.55
CA VAL A 106 1.07 4.44 6.61
C VAL A 106 -0.37 4.74 7.04
N PHE A 107 -0.67 4.61 8.32
CA PHE A 107 -2.01 4.92 8.85
C PHE A 107 -2.38 6.38 8.55
N ILE A 108 -1.51 7.33 8.91
CA ILE A 108 -1.76 8.76 8.70
C ILE A 108 -1.90 9.09 7.22
N ALA A 109 -1.00 8.57 6.37
CA ALA A 109 -1.05 8.79 4.93
C ALA A 109 -2.35 8.29 4.28
N ASN A 110 -3.03 7.30 4.87
CA ASN A 110 -4.30 6.78 4.37
C ASN A 110 -5.52 7.44 5.03
N SER A 111 -5.51 7.67 6.35
CA SER A 111 -6.67 8.18 7.09
C SER A 111 -6.82 9.69 6.98
N GLU A 112 -5.73 10.44 6.93
CA GLU A 112 -5.73 11.90 6.98
C GLU A 112 -5.60 12.59 5.61
N LEU A 113 -5.68 11.82 4.52
CA LEU A 113 -5.60 12.37 3.17
C LEU A 113 -6.64 13.48 2.92
N ARG A 114 -7.86 13.29 3.43
CA ARG A 114 -8.96 14.25 3.29
C ARG A 114 -8.80 15.50 4.17
N SER A 115 -7.87 15.46 5.11
CA SER A 115 -7.56 16.61 5.99
C SER A 115 -6.57 17.57 5.36
N LEU A 116 -6.00 17.22 4.18
CA LEU A 116 -5.08 18.10 3.45
C LEU A 116 -5.84 19.20 2.70
N GLU A 117 -5.23 20.38 2.64
CA GLU A 117 -5.66 21.46 1.76
C GLU A 117 -5.57 21.05 0.28
N PRO A 118 -6.40 21.62 -0.62
CA PRO A 118 -6.52 21.14 -2.00
C PRO A 118 -5.19 21.00 -2.74
N ARG A 119 -4.30 21.99 -2.67
CA ARG A 119 -2.98 21.94 -3.33
C ARG A 119 -2.09 20.82 -2.79
N ASN A 120 -2.07 20.65 -1.47
CA ASN A 120 -1.30 19.61 -0.80
C ASN A 120 -1.87 18.22 -1.11
N TYR A 121 -3.21 18.11 -1.16
CA TYR A 121 -3.91 16.90 -1.57
C TYR A 121 -3.51 16.45 -2.98
N GLU A 122 -3.53 17.37 -3.96
CA GLU A 122 -3.15 17.07 -5.34
C GLU A 122 -1.71 16.55 -5.44
N GLU A 123 -0.75 17.16 -4.74
CA GLU A 123 0.62 16.70 -4.72
C GLU A 123 0.76 15.30 -4.12
N ILE A 124 0.06 15.02 -3.00
CA ILE A 124 0.09 13.69 -2.38
C ILE A 124 -0.56 12.64 -3.29
N VAL A 125 -1.66 12.97 -3.96
CA VAL A 125 -2.32 12.06 -4.93
C VAL A 125 -1.37 11.75 -6.10
N ALA A 126 -0.65 12.74 -6.62
CA ALA A 126 0.36 12.51 -7.68
C ALA A 126 1.49 11.56 -7.23
N LEU A 127 2.01 11.74 -6.00
CA LEU A 127 3.02 10.84 -5.44
C LEU A 127 2.49 9.40 -5.24
N ARG A 128 1.24 9.24 -4.80
CA ARG A 128 0.59 7.93 -4.70
C ARG A 128 0.43 7.29 -6.07
N GLY A 129 0.01 8.06 -7.07
CA GLY A 129 -0.07 7.61 -8.46
C GLY A 129 1.27 7.12 -9.00
N ALA A 130 2.38 7.77 -8.65
CA ALA A 130 3.72 7.32 -9.01
C ALA A 130 4.05 5.94 -8.38
N TYR A 131 3.61 5.68 -7.14
CA TYR A 131 3.79 4.38 -6.51
C TYR A 131 2.93 3.28 -7.18
N GLU A 132 1.67 3.59 -7.49
CA GLU A 132 0.75 2.70 -8.21
C GLU A 132 1.30 2.36 -9.60
N GLN A 133 1.86 3.35 -10.29
CA GLN A 133 2.45 3.19 -11.62
C GLN A 133 3.62 2.18 -11.63
N ARG A 134 4.46 2.13 -10.57
CA ARG A 134 5.53 1.13 -10.48
C ARG A 134 5.00 -0.31 -10.51
N LEU A 135 3.88 -0.58 -9.84
CA LEU A 135 3.26 -1.90 -9.88
C LEU A 135 2.61 -2.17 -11.24
N ALA A 136 1.90 -1.18 -11.81
CA ALA A 136 1.28 -1.31 -13.12
C ALA A 136 2.31 -1.62 -14.22
N GLU A 137 3.49 -0.99 -14.17
CA GLU A 137 4.61 -1.25 -15.10
C GLU A 137 5.10 -2.71 -14.97
N ILE A 138 5.29 -3.21 -13.74
CA ILE A 138 5.71 -4.61 -13.50
C ILE A 138 4.67 -5.60 -14.05
N LEU A 139 3.38 -5.32 -13.84
CA LEU A 139 2.30 -6.17 -14.36
C LEU A 139 2.24 -6.13 -15.89
N SER A 140 2.37 -4.95 -16.48
CA SER A 140 2.37 -4.77 -17.94
C SER A 140 3.53 -5.49 -18.60
N GLU A 141 4.74 -5.38 -18.06
CA GLU A 141 5.91 -6.12 -18.53
C GLU A 141 5.66 -7.63 -18.46
N GLY A 142 5.13 -8.12 -17.32
CA GLY A 142 4.86 -9.56 -17.15
C GLY A 142 3.80 -10.10 -18.12
N VAL A 143 2.78 -9.30 -18.47
CA VAL A 143 1.80 -9.68 -19.49
C VAL A 143 2.46 -9.69 -20.88
N ALA A 144 3.28 -8.69 -21.20
CA ALA A 144 3.97 -8.61 -22.51
C ALA A 144 4.96 -9.77 -22.70
N GLU A 145 5.61 -10.24 -21.63
CA GLU A 145 6.53 -11.38 -21.66
C GLU A 145 5.84 -12.75 -21.50
N GLY A 146 4.50 -12.76 -21.31
CA GLY A 146 3.73 -13.99 -21.11
C GLY A 146 3.94 -14.66 -19.74
N GLU A 147 4.60 -13.99 -18.79
CA GLU A 147 4.77 -14.47 -17.42
C GLU A 147 3.50 -14.29 -16.57
N PHE A 148 2.65 -13.31 -16.92
CA PHE A 148 1.40 -13.01 -16.21
C PHE A 148 0.20 -13.04 -17.16
N GLU A 149 -0.95 -13.41 -16.58
CA GLU A 149 -2.26 -13.28 -17.21
C GLU A 149 -3.12 -12.34 -16.36
N VAL A 150 -3.37 -11.14 -16.88
CA VAL A 150 -4.12 -10.07 -16.19
C VAL A 150 -5.15 -9.50 -17.16
N VAL A 151 -6.42 -9.52 -16.77
CA VAL A 151 -7.53 -9.02 -17.61
C VAL A 151 -7.47 -7.49 -17.76
N ASP A 152 -7.18 -6.79 -16.67
CA ASP A 152 -7.06 -5.33 -16.62
C ASP A 152 -5.95 -4.95 -15.64
N ILE A 153 -4.93 -4.29 -16.15
CA ILE A 153 -3.73 -3.90 -15.38
C ILE A 153 -4.08 -2.96 -14.23
N GLN A 154 -4.99 -2.00 -14.46
CA GLN A 154 -5.32 -1.01 -13.45
C GLN A 154 -6.13 -1.63 -12.30
N VAL A 155 -7.11 -2.47 -12.63
CA VAL A 155 -7.89 -3.21 -11.63
C VAL A 155 -6.99 -4.13 -10.82
N ALA A 156 -6.09 -4.88 -11.48
CA ALA A 156 -5.13 -5.76 -10.79
C ALA A 156 -4.19 -4.97 -9.87
N THR A 157 -3.70 -3.81 -10.33
CA THR A 157 -2.85 -2.92 -9.52
C THR A 157 -3.58 -2.51 -8.25
N PHE A 158 -4.81 -2.01 -8.35
CA PHE A 158 -5.59 -1.60 -7.19
C PHE A 158 -5.94 -2.76 -6.27
N ALA A 159 -6.30 -3.92 -6.82
CA ALA A 159 -6.62 -5.11 -6.04
C ALA A 159 -5.40 -5.61 -5.24
N ILE A 160 -4.22 -5.68 -5.87
CA ILE A 160 -2.98 -6.09 -5.22
C ILE A 160 -2.60 -5.07 -4.13
N LEU A 161 -2.63 -3.77 -4.42
CA LEU A 161 -2.32 -2.74 -3.43
C LEU A 161 -3.29 -2.77 -2.24
N ALA A 162 -4.59 -2.97 -2.48
CA ALA A 162 -5.59 -3.11 -1.42
C ALA A 162 -5.31 -4.34 -0.55
N LEU A 163 -5.00 -5.49 -1.15
CA LEU A 163 -4.60 -6.71 -0.45
C LEU A 163 -3.38 -6.49 0.43
N LEU A 164 -2.34 -5.89 -0.11
CA LEU A 164 -1.07 -5.68 0.59
C LEU A 164 -1.19 -4.63 1.70
N THR A 165 -1.89 -3.51 1.44
CA THR A 165 -2.12 -2.43 2.43
C THR A 165 -3.04 -2.88 3.56
N GLY A 166 -3.98 -3.79 3.28
CA GLY A 166 -4.91 -4.37 4.26
C GLY A 166 -4.22 -5.03 5.46
N LEU A 167 -2.95 -5.43 5.31
CA LEU A 167 -2.10 -5.92 6.40
C LEU A 167 -2.09 -4.99 7.61
N THR A 168 -2.12 -3.68 7.43
CA THR A 168 -2.03 -2.69 8.50
C THR A 168 -3.19 -2.74 9.48
N THR A 169 -4.33 -3.31 9.09
CA THR A 169 -5.52 -3.41 9.93
C THR A 169 -5.42 -4.53 10.97
N TRP A 170 -4.79 -5.63 10.62
CA TRP A 170 -4.76 -6.84 11.45
C TRP A 170 -3.36 -7.20 11.98
N TYR A 171 -2.28 -6.79 11.33
CA TYR A 171 -0.93 -7.14 11.77
C TYR A 171 -0.62 -6.62 13.18
N ARG A 172 -0.10 -7.52 14.02
CA ARG A 172 0.41 -7.19 15.35
C ARG A 172 1.78 -7.83 15.54
N PRO A 173 2.78 -7.09 16.05
CA PRO A 173 4.05 -7.67 16.46
C PRO A 173 3.83 -8.78 17.49
N GLY A 174 4.56 -9.90 17.35
CA GLY A 174 4.43 -11.05 18.26
C GLY A 174 3.18 -11.90 18.02
N GLY A 175 2.44 -11.69 16.91
CA GLY A 175 1.31 -12.53 16.52
C GLY A 175 1.72 -13.95 16.12
N ARG A 176 0.73 -14.75 15.68
CA ARG A 176 0.89 -16.18 15.31
C ARG A 176 1.95 -16.47 14.25
N LEU A 177 2.16 -15.56 13.31
CA LEU A 177 3.09 -15.72 12.18
C LEU A 177 4.30 -14.80 12.34
N THR A 178 5.47 -15.29 11.91
CA THR A 178 6.65 -14.45 11.77
C THR A 178 6.49 -13.47 10.61
N LYS A 179 7.32 -12.42 10.57
CA LYS A 179 7.30 -11.45 9.45
C LYS A 179 7.57 -12.13 8.11
N GLU A 180 8.52 -13.03 8.09
CA GLU A 180 8.94 -13.80 6.91
C GLU A 180 7.78 -14.69 6.40
N ALA A 181 7.06 -15.35 7.31
CA ALA A 181 5.89 -16.15 6.96
C ALA A 181 4.74 -15.30 6.39
N ILE A 182 4.55 -14.08 6.91
CA ILE A 182 3.57 -13.14 6.38
C ILE A 182 3.97 -12.67 4.98
N VAL A 183 5.23 -12.32 4.77
CA VAL A 183 5.77 -11.95 3.45
C VAL A 183 5.55 -13.07 2.45
N ALA A 184 5.98 -14.29 2.77
CA ALA A 184 5.85 -15.45 1.89
C ALA A 184 4.39 -15.77 1.54
N ALA A 185 3.47 -15.61 2.51
CA ALA A 185 2.04 -15.79 2.25
C ALA A 185 1.49 -14.76 1.27
N HIS A 186 1.87 -13.48 1.41
CA HIS A 186 1.45 -12.43 0.48
C HIS A 186 2.06 -12.59 -0.90
N GLU A 187 3.34 -12.98 -1.00
CA GLU A 187 3.97 -13.32 -2.29
C GLU A 187 3.20 -14.42 -3.01
N LYS A 188 2.85 -15.49 -2.29
CA LYS A 188 2.07 -16.59 -2.88
C LYS A 188 0.70 -16.11 -3.37
N LEU A 189 -0.01 -15.31 -2.59
CA LEU A 189 -1.32 -14.76 -2.97
C LEU A 189 -1.21 -13.88 -4.21
N VAL A 190 -0.27 -12.93 -4.23
CA VAL A 190 -0.08 -12.01 -5.35
C VAL A 190 0.33 -12.76 -6.61
N LEU A 191 1.33 -13.64 -6.54
CA LEU A 191 1.78 -14.42 -7.71
C LEU A 191 0.67 -15.34 -8.23
N SER A 192 -0.11 -15.96 -7.35
CA SER A 192 -1.24 -16.79 -7.78
C SER A 192 -2.35 -15.99 -8.46
N SER A 193 -2.52 -14.70 -8.12
CA SER A 193 -3.53 -13.84 -8.72
C SER A 193 -3.21 -13.39 -10.15
N VAL A 194 -1.95 -13.49 -10.55
CA VAL A 194 -1.47 -13.09 -11.89
C VAL A 194 -0.91 -14.26 -12.69
N ALA A 195 -0.90 -15.48 -12.11
CA ALA A 195 -0.37 -16.65 -12.80
C ALA A 195 -1.21 -16.98 -14.03
N PRO A 196 -0.59 -17.29 -15.18
CA PRO A 196 -1.33 -17.76 -16.34
C PRO A 196 -2.20 -18.94 -15.95
N GLY A 197 -3.50 -18.88 -16.28
CA GLY A 197 -4.41 -19.99 -16.07
C GLY A 197 -3.90 -21.22 -16.77
N ALA A 198 -3.87 -22.36 -16.09
CA ALA A 198 -3.66 -23.61 -16.79
C ALA A 198 -4.75 -23.72 -17.85
N THR A 199 -4.41 -23.58 -19.13
CA THR A 199 -5.36 -23.76 -20.24
C THR A 199 -6.11 -25.06 -19.97
N PRO A 200 -7.45 -25.07 -19.83
CA PRO A 200 -8.14 -26.32 -19.62
C PRO A 200 -7.82 -27.18 -20.82
N SER A 201 -7.14 -28.31 -20.56
CA SER A 201 -6.85 -29.30 -21.57
C SER A 201 -8.17 -29.62 -22.29
N ARG A 202 -8.21 -29.39 -23.60
CA ARG A 202 -9.38 -29.58 -24.48
C ARG A 202 -9.74 -31.07 -24.67
N SER A 203 -9.45 -31.89 -23.69
CA SER A 203 -9.61 -33.33 -23.65
C SER A 203 -10.59 -33.72 -22.56
N GLN A 204 -11.85 -33.39 -22.73
CA GLN A 204 -13.01 -34.17 -22.25
C GLN A 204 -14.35 -33.51 -22.63
N ALA A 205 -14.51 -33.11 -23.90
CA ALA A 205 -15.86 -33.12 -24.47
C ALA A 205 -16.27 -34.59 -24.67
N LYS A 206 -16.70 -35.27 -23.60
CA LYS A 206 -17.39 -36.55 -23.67
C LYS A 206 -18.61 -36.34 -24.53
N ARG A 207 -18.60 -37.01 -25.71
CA ARG A 207 -19.73 -37.22 -26.61
C ARG A 207 -20.97 -37.55 -25.77
N SER A 208 -21.95 -36.67 -25.80
CA SER A 208 -23.31 -37.00 -25.36
C SER A 208 -23.83 -38.10 -26.27
N PRO A 209 -24.39 -39.19 -25.75
CA PRO A 209 -25.03 -40.19 -26.59
C PRO A 209 -26.29 -39.60 -27.23
N SER A 210 -26.42 -39.80 -28.55
CA SER A 210 -27.57 -39.43 -29.34
C SER A 210 -28.83 -40.06 -28.76
N PRO A 211 -30.00 -39.38 -28.73
CA PRO A 211 -31.26 -40.01 -28.31
C PRO A 211 -31.69 -41.04 -29.35
N SER A 212 -31.79 -42.28 -28.89
CA SER A 212 -32.37 -43.42 -29.61
C SER A 212 -33.82 -43.12 -29.99
N THR A 213 -34.10 -43.22 -31.28
CA THR A 213 -35.44 -43.27 -31.85
C THR A 213 -36.17 -44.50 -31.32
N ALA A 214 -37.10 -44.28 -30.38
CA ALA A 214 -38.08 -45.33 -29.98
C ALA A 214 -39.40 -45.08 -30.66
N THR A 215 -39.66 -45.96 -31.55
CA THR A 215 -40.87 -46.51 -32.18
C THR A 215 -42.23 -46.03 -31.62
N ARG A 216 -43.03 -45.52 -32.54
CA ARG A 216 -44.50 -45.38 -32.42
C ARG A 216 -45.17 -46.74 -32.12
N GLY A 217 -45.78 -46.87 -30.98
CA GLY A 217 -46.78 -47.88 -30.65
C GLY A 217 -48.17 -47.27 -30.69
N ARG A 218 -48.90 -47.69 -31.70
CA ARG A 218 -50.31 -47.46 -31.94
C ARG A 218 -51.14 -48.26 -30.89
N LEU A 219 -52.07 -47.64 -30.23
CA LEU A 219 -53.22 -48.40 -29.61
C LEU A 219 -54.51 -47.60 -29.71
N GLU A 220 -55.49 -48.36 -30.24
CA GLU A 220 -56.84 -47.97 -30.49
C GLU A 220 -57.70 -47.99 -29.22
N ARG A 221 -58.68 -47.11 -29.22
CA ARG A 221 -60.07 -47.24 -28.74
C ARG A 221 -60.35 -48.12 -27.49
N ARG A 222 -60.83 -47.50 -26.46
CA ARG A 222 -62.27 -47.54 -26.00
C ARG A 222 -62.51 -46.50 -24.94
#